data_8509655d949cac1fad6aa32b8a2b16c7
#
_entry.id   8509655d949cac1fad6aa32b8a2b16c7
#
_cell.length_a   1.000
_cell.length_b   1.000
_cell.length_c   1.000
_cell.angle_alpha   90.00
_cell.angle_beta   90.00
_cell.angle_gamma   90.00
#
_symmetry.space_group_name_H-M   'P 1'
#
loop_
_entity.id
_entity.type
_entity.pdbx_description
1 polymer ?
#
loop_
_entity_poly.entity_id
_entity_poly.type
_entity_poly.pdbx_seq_one_letter_code
_entity_poly.pdbx_strand_id
1 'polypeptide(L)'
;MSCPIDVLPGNLITKNKRHEQFGKVAGGSGSQNPEKFQRQKIIDGTGLACPKTNTRINLRTNTLKDVAHPNKNNDGFDYSEDFDGSQTIQNKQVYINLKCIVGSGGSQTRSLREVYWFVEGQLRVLNLVENVYFANILDGDEAHSTMSKFEYLLALPEFKNVRNNVYVGDLNGYFNWFKKSFLD
;
A
#
# COMPACT_ATOMS: atom_id res chain seq x y z
N MET A 1 -0.10 11.86 -19.02
CA MET A 1 0.27 11.76 -17.59
C MET A 1 0.58 10.31 -17.31
N SER A 2 1.77 10.03 -16.80
CA SER A 2 2.17 8.66 -16.46
C SER A 2 1.30 8.16 -15.30
N CYS A 3 0.86 6.92 -15.39
CA CYS A 3 0.20 6.21 -14.28
C CYS A 3 1.19 6.10 -13.12
N PRO A 4 0.78 6.29 -11.84
CA PRO A 4 1.67 6.16 -10.69
C PRO A 4 1.97 4.70 -10.33
N ILE A 5 2.08 3.84 -11.33
CA ILE A 5 2.60 2.48 -11.19
C ILE A 5 4.00 2.44 -11.74
N ASP A 6 4.94 2.06 -10.91
CA ASP A 6 6.32 1.84 -11.31
C ASP A 6 6.72 0.44 -10.86
N VAL A 7 6.96 -0.42 -11.84
CA VAL A 7 7.33 -1.81 -11.60
C VAL A 7 8.72 -2.04 -12.13
N LEU A 8 9.68 -2.13 -11.22
CA LEU A 8 11.09 -2.37 -11.54
C LEU A 8 11.41 -3.88 -11.41
N PRO A 9 11.63 -4.59 -12.53
CA PRO A 9 11.87 -6.03 -12.51
C PRO A 9 13.12 -6.48 -11.74
N GLY A 10 14.04 -5.57 -11.48
CA GLY A 10 15.34 -5.88 -10.88
C GLY A 10 15.31 -6.39 -9.42
N ASN A 11 14.22 -6.15 -8.68
CA ASN A 11 14.08 -6.53 -7.26
C ASN A 11 12.93 -7.49 -7.00
N LEU A 12 12.58 -8.28 -7.97
CA LEU A 12 11.50 -9.25 -7.85
C LEU A 12 11.78 -10.24 -6.72
N ILE A 13 10.98 -10.19 -5.66
CA ILE A 13 11.03 -11.13 -4.55
C ILE A 13 10.18 -12.35 -4.92
N THR A 14 10.83 -13.49 -5.11
CA THR A 14 10.18 -14.79 -5.29
C THR A 14 9.95 -15.47 -3.94
N LYS A 15 9.15 -16.52 -3.91
CA LYS A 15 8.92 -17.33 -2.71
C LYS A 15 10.21 -17.83 -2.09
N ASN A 16 11.16 -18.29 -2.89
CA ASN A 16 12.46 -18.77 -2.42
C ASN A 16 13.29 -17.64 -1.83
N LYS A 17 13.44 -16.51 -2.53
CA LYS A 17 14.15 -15.32 -2.02
C LYS A 17 13.53 -14.81 -0.71
N ARG A 18 12.21 -14.83 -0.60
CA ARG A 18 11.51 -14.47 0.64
C ARG A 18 11.89 -15.41 1.79
N HIS A 19 11.95 -16.72 1.52
CA HIS A 19 12.36 -17.71 2.53
C HIS A 19 13.82 -17.54 2.95
N GLU A 20 14.72 -17.22 2.02
CA GLU A 20 16.12 -16.94 2.31
C GLU A 20 16.28 -15.67 3.16
N GLN A 21 15.56 -14.61 2.81
CA GLN A 21 15.68 -13.30 3.46
C GLN A 21 14.97 -13.23 4.82
N PHE A 22 13.81 -13.87 4.96
CA PHE A 22 12.91 -13.71 6.12
C PHE A 22 12.63 -15.00 6.88
N GLY A 23 13.21 -16.12 6.46
CA GLY A 23 12.95 -17.44 7.02
C GLY A 23 11.65 -18.07 6.53
N LYS A 24 11.48 -19.35 6.80
CA LYS A 24 10.23 -20.06 6.51
C LYS A 24 9.16 -19.59 7.50
N VAL A 25 8.04 -19.13 6.97
CA VAL A 25 6.88 -18.75 7.78
C VAL A 25 6.19 -20.02 8.26
N ALA A 26 6.49 -20.42 9.49
CA ALA A 26 5.70 -21.39 10.22
C ALA A 26 4.88 -20.60 11.26
N GLY A 27 3.64 -20.26 10.92
CA GLY A 27 2.69 -19.65 11.86
C GLY A 27 3.00 -18.22 12.32
N GLY A 28 2.09 -17.33 12.11
CA GLY A 28 1.83 -16.04 12.78
C GLY A 28 2.93 -14.97 12.87
N SER A 29 4.12 -15.25 13.36
CA SER A 29 5.14 -14.21 13.63
C SER A 29 6.04 -13.87 12.43
N GLY A 30 6.19 -14.77 11.47
CA GLY A 30 7.05 -14.56 10.29
C GLY A 30 6.44 -13.66 9.21
N SER A 31 5.11 -13.46 9.21
CA SER A 31 4.40 -12.62 8.24
C SER A 31 4.75 -11.14 8.37
N GLN A 32 5.14 -10.69 9.57
CA GLN A 32 5.48 -9.28 9.84
C GLN A 32 6.92 -8.90 9.43
N ASN A 33 7.78 -9.85 9.15
CA ASN A 33 9.18 -9.56 8.82
C ASN A 33 9.36 -8.78 7.51
N PRO A 34 8.64 -9.10 6.41
CA PRO A 34 8.69 -8.28 5.19
C PRO A 34 8.22 -6.84 5.42
N GLU A 35 7.13 -6.64 6.15
CA GLU A 35 6.61 -5.29 6.47
C GLU A 35 7.59 -4.47 7.30
N LYS A 36 8.23 -5.09 8.30
CA LYS A 36 9.29 -4.43 9.10
C LYS A 36 10.47 -4.02 8.22
N PHE A 37 10.89 -4.90 7.33
CA PHE A 37 11.96 -4.62 6.38
C PHE A 37 11.59 -3.48 5.43
N GLN A 38 10.41 -3.54 4.80
CA GLN A 38 9.91 -2.49 3.91
C GLN A 38 9.85 -1.15 4.64
N ARG A 39 9.30 -1.11 5.87
CA ARG A 39 9.24 0.10 6.69
C ARG A 39 10.60 0.69 6.98
N GLN A 40 11.58 -0.15 7.36
CA GLN A 40 12.94 0.32 7.63
C GLN A 40 13.58 0.91 6.35
N LYS A 41 13.39 0.26 5.20
CA LYS A 41 13.87 0.78 3.91
C LYS A 41 13.23 2.11 3.54
N ILE A 42 11.95 2.31 3.85
CA ILE A 42 11.26 3.59 3.65
C ILE A 42 11.91 4.68 4.51
N ILE A 43 12.14 4.41 5.80
CA ILE A 43 12.81 5.34 6.70
C ILE A 43 14.21 5.70 6.19
N ASP A 44 15.00 4.69 5.84
CA ASP A 44 16.37 4.87 5.35
C ASP A 44 16.41 5.66 4.04
N GLY A 45 15.49 5.38 3.11
CA GLY A 45 15.46 6.00 1.79
C GLY A 45 14.86 7.40 1.74
N THR A 46 13.92 7.71 2.63
CA THR A 46 13.27 9.04 2.68
C THR A 46 13.86 9.98 3.75
N GLY A 47 14.55 9.42 4.72
CA GLY A 47 15.02 10.16 5.90
C GLY A 47 13.89 10.59 6.86
N LEU A 48 12.68 10.10 6.67
CA LEU A 48 11.50 10.46 7.46
C LEU A 48 11.04 9.29 8.32
N ALA A 49 10.53 9.59 9.52
CA ALA A 49 9.88 8.60 10.35
C ALA A 49 8.66 7.98 9.64
N CYS A 50 8.39 6.71 9.92
CA CYS A 50 7.24 5.99 9.40
C CYS A 50 6.55 5.22 10.54
N PRO A 51 5.87 5.93 11.48
CA PRO A 51 5.18 5.29 12.58
C PRO A 51 4.01 4.44 12.09
N LYS A 52 3.67 3.41 12.85
CA LYS A 52 2.43 2.64 12.68
C LYS A 52 1.22 3.54 12.91
N THR A 53 0.12 3.21 12.27
CA THR A 53 -1.13 3.96 12.44
C THR A 53 -2.29 3.02 12.81
N ASN A 54 -3.36 3.60 13.35
CA ASN A 54 -4.67 2.98 13.45
C ASN A 54 -5.65 3.59 12.45
N THR A 55 -5.14 4.40 11.53
CA THR A 55 -5.96 5.08 10.52
C THR A 55 -6.51 4.07 9.54
N ARG A 56 -7.81 4.15 9.28
CA ARG A 56 -8.59 3.28 8.40
C ARG A 56 -9.50 4.11 7.53
N ILE A 57 -10.00 3.51 6.46
CA ILE A 57 -11.07 4.10 5.65
C ILE A 57 -12.41 3.60 6.19
N ASN A 58 -13.31 4.53 6.50
CA ASN A 58 -14.72 4.18 6.64
C ASN A 58 -15.31 4.01 5.24
N LEU A 59 -15.65 2.78 4.88
CA LEU A 59 -16.06 2.39 3.53
C LEU A 59 -17.46 2.91 3.16
N ARG A 60 -18.28 3.29 4.15
CA ARG A 60 -19.59 3.89 3.89
C ARG A 60 -19.53 5.37 3.59
N THR A 61 -18.62 6.08 4.24
CA THR A 61 -18.51 7.54 4.14
C THR A 61 -17.32 8.01 3.31
N ASN A 62 -16.44 7.10 2.90
CA ASN A 62 -15.17 7.38 2.22
C ASN A 62 -14.31 8.40 2.99
N THR A 63 -14.24 8.26 4.31
CA THR A 63 -13.46 9.14 5.18
C THR A 63 -12.39 8.38 5.94
N LEU A 64 -11.29 9.08 6.24
CA LEU A 64 -10.26 8.55 7.12
C LEU A 64 -10.69 8.67 8.59
N LYS A 65 -10.47 7.61 9.36
CA LYS A 65 -10.75 7.55 10.79
C LYS A 65 -9.62 6.87 11.54
N ASP A 66 -9.26 7.43 12.68
CA ASP A 66 -8.36 6.78 13.62
C ASP A 66 -9.18 5.89 14.57
N VAL A 67 -9.15 4.59 14.34
CA VAL A 67 -9.94 3.60 15.08
C VAL A 67 -9.09 2.37 15.37
N ALA A 68 -8.69 2.19 16.62
CA ALA A 68 -7.80 1.11 17.04
C ALA A 68 -8.42 -0.29 16.91
N HIS A 69 -9.72 -0.42 17.17
CA HIS A 69 -10.42 -1.73 17.22
C HIS A 69 -11.82 -1.63 16.61
N PRO A 70 -11.95 -1.46 15.29
CA PRO A 70 -13.25 -1.20 14.64
C PRO A 70 -14.24 -2.35 14.80
N ASN A 71 -13.77 -3.59 14.92
CA ASN A 71 -14.62 -4.79 14.94
C ASN A 71 -15.15 -5.17 16.34
N LYS A 72 -14.87 -4.36 17.37
CA LYS A 72 -15.42 -4.56 18.73
C LYS A 72 -16.83 -4.00 18.91
N ASN A 73 -17.25 -3.15 18.00
CA ASN A 73 -18.58 -2.58 17.95
C ASN A 73 -19.46 -3.40 16.98
N ASN A 74 -20.76 -3.32 17.11
CA ASN A 74 -21.72 -4.02 16.25
C ASN A 74 -21.89 -3.34 14.86
N ASP A 75 -20.82 -2.74 14.32
CA ASP A 75 -20.87 -1.86 13.16
C ASP A 75 -20.58 -2.60 11.83
N GLY A 76 -20.52 -3.94 11.86
CA GLY A 76 -20.20 -4.74 10.68
C GLY A 76 -18.74 -4.52 10.22
N PHE A 77 -18.50 -4.66 8.93
CA PHE A 77 -17.21 -4.43 8.30
C PHE A 77 -17.14 -3.06 7.59
N ASP A 78 -17.54 -2.02 8.30
CA ASP A 78 -17.59 -0.66 7.74
C ASP A 78 -16.21 -0.01 7.60
N TYR A 79 -15.20 -0.57 8.22
CA TYR A 79 -13.82 -0.06 8.16
C TYR A 79 -12.90 -0.99 7.38
N SER A 80 -12.00 -0.40 6.61
CA SER A 80 -10.89 -1.12 5.96
C SER A 80 -9.88 -1.66 6.97
N GLU A 81 -8.86 -2.36 6.49
CA GLU A 81 -7.62 -2.55 7.25
C GLU A 81 -6.99 -1.21 7.61
N ASP A 82 -6.17 -1.18 8.67
CA ASP A 82 -5.34 -0.02 8.99
C ASP A 82 -4.17 0.10 7.98
N PHE A 83 -3.70 1.33 7.83
CA PHE A 83 -2.45 1.57 7.12
C PHE A 83 -1.27 1.14 8.00
N ASP A 84 -0.31 0.45 7.41
CA ASP A 84 0.86 -0.08 8.11
C ASP A 84 1.81 1.00 8.61
N GLY A 85 1.74 2.19 8.04
CA GLY A 85 2.55 3.32 8.44
C GLY A 85 2.07 4.64 7.83
N SER A 86 2.71 5.72 8.28
CA SER A 86 2.48 7.04 7.71
C SER A 86 3.74 7.89 7.73
N GLN A 87 3.82 8.84 6.79
CA GLN A 87 4.86 9.86 6.75
C GLN A 87 4.24 11.25 6.58
N THR A 88 4.80 12.23 7.24
CA THR A 88 4.40 13.64 7.10
C THR A 88 5.50 14.40 6.39
N ILE A 89 5.17 15.07 5.28
CA ILE A 89 6.09 15.87 4.49
C ILE A 89 5.49 17.26 4.36
N GLN A 90 6.04 18.23 5.09
CA GLN A 90 5.44 19.58 5.18
C GLN A 90 3.98 19.50 5.67
N ASN A 91 3.02 19.94 4.87
CA ASN A 91 1.58 19.87 5.14
C ASN A 91 0.90 18.67 4.48
N LYS A 92 1.65 17.74 3.90
CA LYS A 92 1.13 16.56 3.20
C LYS A 92 1.27 15.32 4.07
N GLN A 93 0.26 14.46 4.05
CA GLN A 93 0.23 13.20 4.78
C GLN A 93 0.24 12.04 3.79
N VAL A 94 1.18 11.12 3.94
CA VAL A 94 1.24 9.87 3.16
C VAL A 94 0.87 8.70 4.06
N TYR A 95 -0.17 7.96 3.72
CA TYR A 95 -0.52 6.69 4.38
C TYR A 95 0.01 5.52 3.55
N ILE A 96 0.60 4.55 4.20
CA ILE A 96 1.39 3.49 3.57
C ILE A 96 0.81 2.13 3.92
N ASN A 97 0.54 1.33 2.90
CA ASN A 97 0.16 -0.07 2.99
C ASN A 97 1.31 -0.93 2.46
N LEU A 98 1.73 -1.93 3.24
CA LEU A 98 2.89 -2.77 2.96
C LEU A 98 2.47 -4.23 2.78
N LYS A 99 2.78 -4.81 1.64
CA LYS A 99 2.54 -6.24 1.36
C LYS A 99 3.73 -6.85 0.63
N CYS A 100 3.99 -8.11 0.92
CA CYS A 100 4.94 -8.92 0.18
C CYS A 100 4.23 -10.22 -0.24
N ILE A 101 3.81 -10.30 -1.49
CA ILE A 101 2.95 -11.36 -2.00
C ILE A 101 3.74 -12.18 -3.03
N VAL A 102 4.08 -13.41 -2.64
CA VAL A 102 4.96 -14.28 -3.39
C VAL A 102 4.32 -15.63 -3.69
N GLY A 103 4.60 -16.15 -4.88
CA GLY A 103 4.06 -17.41 -5.38
C GLY A 103 2.58 -17.29 -5.76
N SER A 104 2.11 -18.21 -6.60
CA SER A 104 0.72 -18.28 -7.04
C SER A 104 -0.14 -19.13 -6.10
N GLY A 105 -1.41 -18.76 -5.97
CA GLY A 105 -2.39 -19.55 -5.19
C GLY A 105 -3.61 -18.73 -4.81
N GLY A 106 -4.64 -19.41 -4.32
CA GLY A 106 -5.91 -18.76 -3.97
C GLY A 106 -5.81 -17.72 -2.85
N SER A 107 -4.91 -17.91 -1.87
CA SER A 107 -4.70 -16.95 -0.79
C SER A 107 -4.02 -15.67 -1.29
N GLN A 108 -3.06 -15.80 -2.19
CA GLN A 108 -2.34 -14.68 -2.82
C GLN A 108 -3.28 -13.84 -3.69
N THR A 109 -4.09 -14.51 -4.52
CA THR A 109 -5.11 -13.83 -5.33
C THR A 109 -6.15 -13.11 -4.46
N ARG A 110 -6.53 -13.70 -3.33
CA ARG A 110 -7.43 -13.05 -2.36
C ARG A 110 -6.80 -11.80 -1.78
N SER A 111 -5.56 -11.90 -1.28
CA SER A 111 -4.84 -10.74 -0.74
C SER A 111 -4.71 -9.60 -1.75
N LEU A 112 -4.40 -9.91 -3.01
CA LEU A 112 -4.33 -8.90 -4.07
C LEU A 112 -5.68 -8.27 -4.38
N ARG A 113 -6.77 -9.04 -4.32
CA ARG A 113 -8.13 -8.52 -4.48
C ARG A 113 -8.52 -7.59 -3.33
N GLU A 114 -8.15 -7.94 -2.10
CA GLU A 114 -8.35 -7.08 -0.93
C GLU A 114 -7.59 -5.75 -1.09
N VAL A 115 -6.33 -5.80 -1.53
CA VAL A 115 -5.55 -4.59 -1.83
C VAL A 115 -6.20 -3.77 -2.95
N TYR A 116 -6.70 -4.41 -4.02
CA TYR A 116 -7.37 -3.72 -5.12
C TYR A 116 -8.57 -2.88 -4.62
N TRP A 117 -9.44 -3.47 -3.81
CA TRP A 117 -10.59 -2.76 -3.23
C TRP A 117 -10.16 -1.70 -2.21
N PHE A 118 -9.05 -1.93 -1.51
CA PHE A 118 -8.47 -0.94 -0.61
C PHE A 118 -7.94 0.28 -1.38
N VAL A 119 -7.29 0.07 -2.51
CA VAL A 119 -6.83 1.16 -3.41
C VAL A 119 -8.03 1.93 -3.98
N GLU A 120 -9.09 1.25 -4.38
CA GLU A 120 -10.32 1.93 -4.82
C GLU A 120 -10.91 2.82 -3.72
N GLY A 121 -10.96 2.32 -2.49
CA GLY A 121 -11.38 3.10 -1.32
C GLY A 121 -10.52 4.35 -1.11
N GLN A 122 -9.21 4.24 -1.26
CA GLN A 122 -8.28 5.36 -1.19
C GLN A 122 -8.58 6.42 -2.25
N LEU A 123 -8.81 6.01 -3.49
CA LEU A 123 -9.17 6.91 -4.60
C LEU A 123 -10.48 7.66 -4.31
N ARG A 124 -11.46 7.00 -3.70
CA ARG A 124 -12.73 7.63 -3.29
C ARG A 124 -12.53 8.65 -2.17
N VAL A 125 -11.67 8.35 -1.19
CA VAL A 125 -11.29 9.29 -0.12
C VAL A 125 -10.69 10.57 -0.70
N LEU A 126 -9.80 10.45 -1.70
CA LEU A 126 -9.12 11.59 -2.31
C LEU A 126 -10.04 12.57 -3.04
N ASN A 127 -11.25 12.18 -3.37
CA ASN A 127 -12.27 13.11 -3.89
C ASN A 127 -12.82 14.05 -2.80
N LEU A 128 -12.57 13.78 -1.52
CA LEU A 128 -13.14 14.49 -0.37
C LEU A 128 -12.10 15.21 0.49
N VAL A 129 -10.80 14.91 0.30
CA VAL A 129 -9.71 15.43 1.14
C VAL A 129 -8.57 15.98 0.29
N GLU A 130 -7.87 16.97 0.83
CA GLU A 130 -6.68 17.55 0.23
C GLU A 130 -5.42 17.19 1.02
N ASN A 131 -4.25 17.30 0.39
CA ASN A 131 -2.94 17.05 1.02
C ASN A 131 -2.75 15.64 1.60
N VAL A 132 -3.54 14.69 1.13
CA VAL A 132 -3.42 13.27 1.46
C VAL A 132 -2.93 12.49 0.24
N TYR A 133 -2.05 11.54 0.50
CA TYR A 133 -1.45 10.63 -0.47
C TYR A 133 -1.49 9.22 0.08
N PHE A 134 -1.57 8.24 -0.81
CA PHE A 134 -1.53 6.84 -0.44
C PHE A 134 -0.43 6.11 -1.19
N ALA A 135 0.31 5.25 -0.50
CA ALA A 135 1.33 4.42 -1.11
C ALA A 135 1.06 2.95 -0.77
N ASN A 136 0.81 2.16 -1.80
CA ASN A 136 0.64 0.72 -1.70
C ASN A 136 1.90 0.06 -2.23
N ILE A 137 2.77 -0.36 -1.31
CA ILE A 137 4.05 -0.99 -1.63
C ILE A 137 3.84 -2.49 -1.66
N LEU A 138 3.81 -3.03 -2.86
CA LEU A 138 3.48 -4.40 -3.17
C LEU A 138 4.71 -5.09 -3.76
N ASP A 139 5.53 -5.67 -2.89
CA ASP A 139 6.67 -6.48 -3.31
C ASP A 139 6.24 -7.93 -3.54
N GLY A 140 7.02 -8.64 -4.34
CA GLY A 140 6.82 -10.05 -4.64
C GLY A 140 6.42 -10.32 -6.09
N ASP A 141 6.72 -11.53 -6.54
CA ASP A 141 6.50 -11.97 -7.92
C ASP A 141 5.01 -12.03 -8.31
N GLU A 142 4.15 -12.41 -7.38
CA GLU A 142 2.72 -12.47 -7.63
C GLU A 142 2.11 -11.06 -7.68
N ALA A 143 2.55 -10.15 -6.83
CA ALA A 143 2.15 -8.75 -6.91
C ALA A 143 2.57 -8.13 -8.24
N HIS A 144 3.81 -8.35 -8.65
CA HIS A 144 4.33 -7.87 -9.94
C HIS A 144 3.51 -8.37 -11.13
N SER A 145 3.18 -9.66 -11.16
CA SER A 145 2.43 -10.26 -12.27
C SER A 145 1.01 -9.71 -12.43
N THR A 146 0.47 -9.05 -11.40
CA THR A 146 -0.90 -8.52 -11.38
C THR A 146 -0.98 -6.99 -11.51
N MET A 147 0.14 -6.29 -11.70
CA MET A 147 0.16 -4.82 -11.77
C MET A 147 -0.78 -4.24 -12.85
N SER A 148 -0.99 -4.93 -13.95
CA SER A 148 -1.95 -4.50 -14.99
C SER A 148 -3.37 -4.30 -14.48
N LYS A 149 -3.79 -5.01 -13.42
CA LYS A 149 -5.10 -4.83 -12.79
C LYS A 149 -5.19 -3.50 -12.03
N PHE A 150 -4.10 -3.09 -11.40
CA PHE A 150 -4.04 -1.79 -10.74
C PHE A 150 -3.92 -0.64 -11.75
N GLU A 151 -3.20 -0.85 -12.85
CA GLU A 151 -3.19 0.10 -13.98
C GLU A 151 -4.61 0.36 -14.50
N TYR A 152 -5.37 -0.71 -14.70
CA TYR A 152 -6.77 -0.61 -15.09
C TYR A 152 -7.57 0.25 -14.12
N LEU A 153 -7.48 -0.03 -12.81
CA LEU A 153 -8.19 0.73 -11.77
C LEU A 153 -7.83 2.22 -11.80
N LEU A 154 -6.54 2.53 -11.83
CA LEU A 154 -6.05 3.91 -11.83
C LEU A 154 -6.36 4.66 -13.15
N ALA A 155 -6.59 3.92 -14.23
CA ALA A 155 -6.95 4.49 -15.53
C ALA A 155 -8.45 4.81 -15.66
N LEU A 156 -9.29 4.37 -14.72
CA LEU A 156 -10.72 4.68 -14.76
C LEU A 156 -10.96 6.19 -14.80
N PRO A 157 -11.87 6.67 -15.67
CA PRO A 157 -12.10 8.11 -15.88
C PRO A 157 -12.48 8.86 -14.60
N GLU A 158 -13.21 8.22 -13.70
CA GLU A 158 -13.67 8.78 -12.43
C GLU A 158 -12.52 9.14 -11.48
N PHE A 159 -11.35 8.51 -11.63
CA PHE A 159 -10.18 8.75 -10.77
C PHE A 159 -9.11 9.63 -11.42
N LYS A 160 -9.37 10.17 -12.61
CA LYS A 160 -8.40 10.96 -13.39
C LYS A 160 -7.74 12.08 -12.59
N ASN A 161 -8.48 12.75 -11.73
CA ASN A 161 -7.98 13.92 -10.99
C ASN A 161 -7.21 13.57 -9.72
N VAL A 162 -7.41 12.37 -9.18
CA VAL A 162 -6.85 11.97 -7.87
C VAL A 162 -5.81 10.86 -7.95
N ARG A 163 -5.76 10.13 -9.04
CA ARG A 163 -4.89 8.95 -9.19
C ARG A 163 -3.39 9.23 -8.97
N ASN A 164 -2.94 10.46 -9.23
CA ASN A 164 -1.54 10.83 -9.04
C ASN A 164 -1.14 10.91 -7.56
N ASN A 165 -2.12 10.99 -6.65
CA ASN A 165 -1.92 10.97 -5.22
C ASN A 165 -1.91 9.54 -4.65
N VAL A 166 -2.01 8.52 -5.50
CA VAL A 166 -1.92 7.11 -5.12
C VAL A 166 -0.75 6.47 -5.85
N TYR A 167 0.13 5.85 -5.10
CA TYR A 167 1.17 4.97 -5.62
C TYR A 167 0.75 3.51 -5.44
N VAL A 168 0.99 2.69 -6.46
CA VAL A 168 0.90 1.23 -6.39
C VAL A 168 2.10 0.65 -7.12
N GLY A 169 2.92 -0.12 -6.44
CA GLY A 169 4.12 -0.71 -7.04
C GLY A 169 5.08 -1.24 -6.00
N ASP A 170 6.28 -1.59 -6.42
CA ASP A 170 7.32 -2.08 -5.53
C ASP A 170 8.00 -0.97 -4.73
N LEU A 171 8.87 -1.36 -3.81
CA LEU A 171 9.58 -0.44 -2.94
C LEU A 171 10.52 0.52 -3.71
N ASN A 172 11.10 0.08 -4.82
CA ASN A 172 12.00 0.94 -5.60
C ASN A 172 11.23 2.02 -6.36
N GLY A 173 10.13 1.65 -6.97
CA GLY A 173 9.24 2.60 -7.63
C GLY A 173 8.67 3.62 -6.64
N TYR A 174 8.46 3.22 -5.38
CA TYR A 174 8.03 4.14 -4.33
C TYR A 174 9.00 5.31 -4.15
N PHE A 175 10.30 5.08 -4.13
CA PHE A 175 11.28 6.17 -3.98
C PHE A 175 11.27 7.15 -5.16
N ASN A 176 11.08 6.66 -6.38
CA ASN A 176 10.94 7.50 -7.56
C ASN A 176 9.66 8.35 -7.49
N TRP A 177 8.53 7.72 -7.13
CA TRP A 177 7.28 8.44 -6.95
C TRP A 177 7.36 9.47 -5.81
N PHE A 178 7.98 9.11 -4.68
CA PHE A 178 8.18 9.99 -3.53
C PHE A 178 8.98 11.23 -3.92
N LYS A 179 10.11 11.04 -4.59
CA LYS A 179 10.96 12.15 -5.06
C LYS A 179 10.17 13.08 -5.96
N LYS A 180 9.51 12.54 -6.97
CA LYS A 180 8.71 13.31 -7.94
C LYS A 180 7.53 14.06 -7.30
N SER A 181 6.89 13.48 -6.28
CA SER A 181 5.68 14.05 -5.66
C SER A 181 5.97 15.09 -4.58
N PHE A 182 7.16 15.05 -3.97
CA PHE A 182 7.45 15.84 -2.76
C PHE A 182 8.76 16.61 -2.79
N LEU A 183 9.72 16.28 -3.65
CA LEU A 183 11.04 16.89 -3.67
C LEU A 183 11.34 17.67 -4.97
N ASP A 184 10.72 17.30 -6.08
CA ASP A 184 10.80 18.02 -7.37
C ASP A 184 9.69 19.07 -7.46
#